data_468955d58a430e84eda81c5af4f738b6
#
_entry.id   468955d58a430e84eda81c5af4f738b6
#
_cell.length_a   1.000
_cell.length_b   1.000
_cell.length_c   1.000
_cell.angle_alpha   90.00
_cell.angle_beta   90.00
_cell.angle_gamma   90.00
#
_symmetry.space_group_name_H-M   'P 1'
#
loop_
_entity.id
_entity.type
_entity.pdbx_description
1 polymer ?
#
loop_
_entity_poly.entity_id
_entity_poly.type
_entity_poly.pdbx_seq_one_letter_code
_entity_poly.pdbx_strand_id
1 'polypeptide(L)'
;MEKKIRKKNNLSNKEPTKDISKDDIKNKIPLVTSKNLKKVKISKDVIFGSNQIPIIAGPNGVENFELMVKVAKQLKKNKINIIRGHAYKPLTFPYRSKMYKESKSSGMDIMDEIKDNFNLKVVTEVTEIGYLDRIIRTADILQIGSRNMQNLELLKEVSKTKFPIILKRHFGTSLRDFLGAAEHI
;
A
#
# COMPACT_ATOMS: atom_id res chain seq x y z
N MET A 1 -0.81 -29.64 60.48
CA MET A 1 -2.07 -28.87 60.23
C MET A 1 -1.77 -27.73 59.28
N GLU A 2 -1.83 -27.97 57.98
CA GLU A 2 -1.64 -26.90 56.97
C GLU A 2 -2.97 -26.49 56.37
N LYS A 3 -3.36 -25.24 56.57
CA LYS A 3 -4.54 -24.66 55.96
C LYS A 3 -4.20 -24.20 54.56
N LYS A 4 -4.73 -24.90 53.53
CA LYS A 4 -4.73 -24.48 52.14
C LYS A 4 -5.64 -23.24 51.97
N ILE A 5 -5.04 -22.10 51.69
CA ILE A 5 -5.75 -20.88 51.27
C ILE A 5 -5.99 -21.04 49.76
N ARG A 6 -7.25 -21.33 49.38
CA ARG A 6 -7.74 -21.22 47.99
C ARG A 6 -8.00 -19.76 47.69
N LYS A 7 -7.09 -19.11 46.93
CA LYS A 7 -7.42 -17.87 46.25
C LYS A 7 -8.41 -18.13 45.14
N LYS A 8 -9.65 -17.67 45.30
CA LYS A 8 -10.61 -17.56 44.20
C LYS A 8 -10.11 -16.50 43.22
N ASN A 9 -9.66 -16.93 42.05
CA ASN A 9 -9.47 -16.02 40.92
C ASN A 9 -10.86 -15.59 40.43
N ASN A 10 -11.26 -14.39 40.79
CA ASN A 10 -12.35 -13.70 40.12
C ASN A 10 -11.88 -13.36 38.70
N LEU A 11 -12.17 -14.24 37.76
CA LEU A 11 -12.22 -13.88 36.35
C LEU A 11 -13.39 -12.90 36.21
N SER A 12 -13.08 -11.61 36.13
CA SER A 12 -14.05 -10.58 35.78
C SER A 12 -14.67 -10.97 34.45
N ASN A 13 -15.99 -11.18 34.45
CA ASN A 13 -16.81 -11.25 33.26
C ASN A 13 -16.54 -10.00 32.45
N LYS A 14 -15.69 -10.10 31.42
CA LYS A 14 -15.63 -9.09 30.36
C LYS A 14 -17.01 -9.13 29.69
N GLU A 15 -17.78 -8.07 29.84
CA GLU A 15 -18.98 -7.88 29.04
C GLU A 15 -18.67 -8.17 27.57
N PRO A 16 -19.55 -8.89 26.86
CA PRO A 16 -19.36 -9.09 25.44
C PRO A 16 -19.23 -7.71 24.80
N THR A 17 -18.18 -7.51 24.02
CA THR A 17 -17.96 -6.27 23.25
C THR A 17 -19.24 -5.97 22.49
N LYS A 18 -19.96 -4.90 22.89
CA LYS A 18 -21.17 -4.44 22.20
C LYS A 18 -20.87 -4.40 20.73
N ASP A 19 -21.62 -5.14 19.93
CA ASP A 19 -21.58 -5.05 18.47
C ASP A 19 -21.79 -3.58 18.11
N ILE A 20 -20.75 -2.98 17.53
CA ILE A 20 -20.80 -1.57 17.15
C ILE A 20 -21.83 -1.46 16.04
N SER A 21 -22.84 -0.63 16.23
CA SER A 21 -23.91 -0.43 15.25
C SER A 21 -23.33 0.03 13.90
N LYS A 22 -24.04 -0.24 12.80
CA LYS A 22 -23.63 0.24 11.45
C LYS A 22 -23.47 1.77 11.43
N ASP A 23 -24.24 2.49 12.21
CA ASP A 23 -24.19 3.96 12.29
C ASP A 23 -22.98 4.45 13.09
N ASP A 24 -22.55 3.73 14.12
CA ASP A 24 -21.30 4.02 14.83
C ASP A 24 -20.08 3.85 13.93
N ILE A 25 -20.11 2.89 13.01
CA ILE A 25 -19.04 2.70 12.05
C ILE A 25 -18.98 3.89 11.07
N LYS A 26 -20.11 4.31 10.52
CA LYS A 26 -20.18 5.45 9.59
C LYS A 26 -19.67 6.74 10.23
N ASN A 27 -20.02 6.98 11.48
CA ASN A 27 -19.57 8.16 12.20
C ASN A 27 -18.06 8.19 12.48
N LYS A 28 -17.43 7.00 12.56
CA LYS A 28 -15.99 6.87 12.81
C LYS A 28 -15.12 6.90 11.56
N ILE A 29 -15.69 6.59 10.40
CA ILE A 29 -15.00 6.56 9.10
C ILE A 29 -15.83 7.26 8.01
N PRO A 30 -16.16 8.55 8.17
CA PRO A 30 -17.11 9.26 7.31
C PRO A 30 -16.61 9.41 5.87
N LEU A 31 -15.31 9.55 5.64
CA LEU A 31 -14.75 9.72 4.30
C LEU A 31 -14.88 8.43 3.48
N VAL A 32 -14.50 7.30 4.09
CA VAL A 32 -14.55 5.99 3.44
C VAL A 32 -15.98 5.50 3.21
N THR A 33 -16.92 5.87 4.09
CA THR A 33 -18.34 5.50 3.97
C THR A 33 -19.18 6.49 3.18
N SER A 34 -18.56 7.55 2.67
CA SER A 34 -19.22 8.52 1.81
C SER A 34 -19.85 7.83 0.58
N LYS A 35 -21.11 8.19 0.26
CA LYS A 35 -21.79 7.70 -0.94
C LYS A 35 -21.21 8.29 -2.25
N ASN A 36 -20.44 9.35 -2.16
CA ASN A 36 -19.80 9.98 -3.31
C ASN A 36 -18.54 9.24 -3.69
N LEU A 37 -18.67 8.26 -4.57
CA LEU A 37 -17.53 7.58 -5.19
C LEU A 37 -16.73 8.60 -6.00
N LYS A 38 -15.54 8.93 -5.51
CA LYS A 38 -14.64 9.85 -6.23
C LYS A 38 -13.88 9.08 -7.30
N LYS A 39 -13.82 9.63 -8.49
CA LYS A 39 -12.90 9.17 -9.53
C LYS A 39 -11.49 9.67 -9.19
N VAL A 40 -10.51 8.76 -9.22
CA VAL A 40 -9.11 9.11 -9.01
C VAL A 40 -8.41 9.20 -10.36
N LYS A 41 -8.11 10.43 -10.79
CA LYS A 41 -7.46 10.72 -12.07
C LYS A 41 -5.94 10.73 -11.88
N ILE A 42 -5.25 9.87 -12.59
CA ILE A 42 -3.79 9.83 -12.66
C ILE A 42 -3.27 10.56 -13.90
N SER A 43 -3.96 10.35 -15.05
CA SER A 43 -3.70 11.04 -16.31
C SER A 43 -5.00 11.14 -17.11
N LYS A 44 -4.92 11.66 -18.36
CA LYS A 44 -6.08 11.71 -19.26
C LYS A 44 -6.62 10.29 -19.54
N ASP A 45 -5.73 9.30 -19.63
CA ASP A 45 -6.05 7.93 -20.05
C ASP A 45 -6.13 6.95 -18.87
N VAL A 46 -5.84 7.40 -17.65
CA VAL A 46 -5.82 6.56 -16.44
C VAL A 46 -6.69 7.19 -15.37
N ILE A 47 -7.91 6.67 -15.23
CA ILE A 47 -8.90 7.14 -14.25
C ILE A 47 -9.51 5.94 -13.54
N PHE A 48 -9.19 5.77 -12.26
CA PHE A 48 -9.84 4.75 -11.40
C PHE A 48 -11.27 5.19 -11.06
N GLY A 49 -12.20 4.23 -11.06
CA GLY A 49 -13.63 4.51 -10.85
C GLY A 49 -14.36 5.06 -12.10
N SER A 50 -13.74 4.96 -13.28
CA SER A 50 -14.39 5.19 -14.57
C SER A 50 -15.01 3.90 -15.13
N ASN A 51 -15.59 3.98 -16.34
CA ASN A 51 -16.12 2.80 -17.05
C ASN A 51 -15.01 1.87 -17.59
N GLN A 52 -13.76 2.32 -17.55
CA GLN A 52 -12.60 1.52 -17.92
C GLN A 52 -11.89 1.06 -16.65
N ILE A 53 -11.33 -0.16 -16.69
CA ILE A 53 -10.54 -0.71 -15.59
C ILE A 53 -9.05 -0.47 -15.89
N PRO A 54 -8.37 0.45 -15.19
CA PRO A 54 -6.93 0.62 -15.34
C PRO A 54 -6.18 -0.63 -14.89
N ILE A 55 -5.23 -1.07 -15.70
CA ILE A 55 -4.39 -2.23 -15.38
C ILE A 55 -3.04 -1.73 -14.89
N ILE A 56 -2.62 -2.23 -13.73
CA ILE A 56 -1.29 -2.03 -13.15
C ILE A 56 -0.53 -3.33 -13.30
N ALA A 57 0.60 -3.32 -14.02
CA ALA A 57 1.40 -4.51 -14.20
C ALA A 57 2.90 -4.20 -14.09
N GLY A 58 3.69 -5.20 -13.75
CA GLY A 58 5.13 -5.09 -13.58
C GLY A 58 5.66 -5.99 -12.46
N PRO A 59 6.97 -6.09 -12.33
CA PRO A 59 7.60 -6.96 -11.35
C PRO A 59 7.34 -6.45 -9.92
N ASN A 60 7.57 -7.33 -8.95
CA ASN A 60 7.46 -6.97 -7.55
C ASN A 60 8.69 -6.22 -7.02
N GLY A 61 9.82 -6.32 -7.69
CA GLY A 61 11.05 -5.60 -7.39
C GLY A 61 11.72 -5.11 -8.66
N VAL A 62 12.38 -3.98 -8.58
CA VAL A 62 13.23 -3.46 -9.66
C VAL A 62 14.59 -4.14 -9.55
N GLU A 63 14.91 -5.03 -10.46
CA GLU A 63 16.16 -5.80 -10.43
C GLU A 63 17.28 -5.12 -11.24
N ASN A 64 16.99 -4.80 -12.49
CA ASN A 64 17.92 -4.13 -13.39
C ASN A 64 17.19 -3.39 -14.51
N PHE A 65 17.91 -2.53 -15.23
CA PHE A 65 17.35 -1.71 -16.29
C PHE A 65 16.82 -2.53 -17.47
N GLU A 66 17.58 -3.52 -17.92
CA GLU A 66 17.25 -4.34 -19.10
C GLU A 66 15.92 -5.09 -18.93
N LEU A 67 15.70 -5.63 -17.72
CA LEU A 67 14.43 -6.30 -17.39
C LEU A 67 13.29 -5.29 -17.41
N MET A 68 13.47 -4.12 -16.79
CA MET A 68 12.44 -3.10 -16.77
C MET A 68 12.09 -2.56 -18.15
N VAL A 69 13.08 -2.41 -19.04
CA VAL A 69 12.84 -2.08 -20.46
C VAL A 69 12.02 -3.16 -21.18
N LYS A 70 12.34 -4.45 -20.97
CA LYS A 70 11.55 -5.55 -21.54
C LYS A 70 10.10 -5.49 -21.06
N VAL A 71 9.89 -5.27 -19.76
CA VAL A 71 8.55 -5.12 -19.17
C VAL A 71 7.83 -3.93 -19.80
N ALA A 72 8.45 -2.75 -19.82
CA ALA A 72 7.87 -1.54 -20.35
C ALA A 72 7.44 -1.69 -21.83
N LYS A 73 8.27 -2.32 -22.67
CA LYS A 73 7.93 -2.64 -24.06
C LYS A 73 6.68 -3.52 -24.16
N GLN A 74 6.57 -4.55 -23.30
CA GLN A 74 5.38 -5.42 -23.28
C GLN A 74 4.13 -4.69 -22.82
N LEU A 75 4.24 -3.81 -21.81
CA LEU A 75 3.13 -2.99 -21.36
C LEU A 75 2.62 -2.08 -22.47
N LYS A 76 3.51 -1.38 -23.17
CA LYS A 76 3.15 -0.50 -24.29
C LYS A 76 2.50 -1.27 -25.43
N LYS A 77 3.03 -2.45 -25.80
CA LYS A 77 2.43 -3.34 -26.81
C LYS A 77 0.98 -3.72 -26.47
N ASN A 78 0.69 -3.91 -25.17
CA ASN A 78 -0.64 -4.26 -24.67
C ASN A 78 -1.49 -3.04 -24.24
N LYS A 79 -1.08 -1.82 -24.59
CA LYS A 79 -1.78 -0.58 -24.25
C LYS A 79 -1.98 -0.37 -22.72
N ILE A 80 -1.08 -0.91 -21.91
CA ILE A 80 -1.06 -0.72 -20.46
C ILE A 80 -0.19 0.48 -20.16
N ASN A 81 -0.74 1.47 -19.45
CA ASN A 81 -0.09 2.75 -19.20
C ASN A 81 0.47 2.91 -17.77
N ILE A 82 0.36 1.88 -16.95
CA ILE A 82 0.85 1.92 -15.56
C ILE A 82 1.82 0.77 -15.35
N ILE A 83 3.06 1.11 -14.97
CA ILE A 83 4.08 0.14 -14.57
C ILE A 83 4.21 0.12 -13.04
N ARG A 84 4.34 -1.09 -12.48
CA ARG A 84 4.71 -1.29 -11.09
C ARG A 84 6.15 -1.75 -10.99
N GLY A 85 6.89 -1.19 -10.03
CA GLY A 85 8.22 -1.65 -9.64
C GLY A 85 8.58 -1.09 -8.27
N HIS A 86 9.00 -1.94 -7.34
CA HIS A 86 9.36 -1.52 -5.98
C HIS A 86 10.89 -1.54 -5.82
N ALA A 87 11.47 -0.37 -5.59
CA ALA A 87 12.91 -0.22 -5.37
C ALA A 87 13.29 -0.49 -3.90
N TYR A 88 12.41 -0.10 -2.98
CA TYR A 88 12.55 -0.31 -1.54
C TYR A 88 11.64 -1.44 -1.10
N LYS A 89 12.11 -2.68 -1.25
CA LYS A 89 11.32 -3.84 -0.90
C LYS A 89 12.06 -4.74 0.06
N PRO A 90 11.66 -4.76 1.34
CA PRO A 90 12.28 -5.63 2.32
C PRO A 90 12.05 -7.11 1.96
N LEU A 91 13.08 -7.91 2.14
CA LEU A 91 12.97 -9.36 1.98
C LEU A 91 12.12 -9.94 3.10
N THR A 92 11.19 -10.83 2.74
CA THR A 92 10.35 -11.53 3.72
C THR A 92 11.17 -12.57 4.51
N PHE A 93 12.16 -13.19 3.86
CA PHE A 93 13.04 -14.18 4.47
C PHE A 93 14.47 -13.66 4.49
N PRO A 94 15.13 -13.57 5.66
CA PRO A 94 16.46 -12.96 5.80
C PRO A 94 17.56 -13.71 5.03
N TYR A 95 17.39 -15.00 4.83
CA TYR A 95 18.36 -15.87 4.13
C TYR A 95 17.99 -16.12 2.65
N ARG A 96 17.04 -15.36 2.11
CA ARG A 96 16.62 -15.54 0.72
C ARG A 96 17.70 -15.05 -0.21
N SER A 97 18.25 -15.98 -0.96
CA SER A 97 19.13 -15.80 -2.12
C SER A 97 20.16 -14.65 -2.03
N LYS A 98 21.42 -15.01 -2.06
CA LYS A 98 22.56 -14.06 -2.22
C LYS A 98 22.44 -13.20 -3.49
N MET A 99 21.52 -13.55 -4.39
CA MET A 99 21.34 -12.90 -5.70
C MET A 99 20.39 -11.70 -5.68
N TYR A 100 19.47 -11.60 -4.70
CA TYR A 100 18.54 -10.47 -4.63
C TYR A 100 19.03 -9.43 -3.64
N LYS A 101 19.31 -8.22 -4.16
CA LYS A 101 19.56 -7.03 -3.34
C LYS A 101 18.46 -5.99 -3.64
N GLU A 102 18.02 -5.26 -2.62
CA GLU A 102 17.20 -4.07 -2.84
C GLU A 102 17.97 -3.07 -3.69
N SER A 103 17.35 -2.63 -4.77
CA SER A 103 17.96 -1.63 -5.67
C SER A 103 17.94 -0.21 -5.09
N LYS A 104 17.05 0.05 -4.11
CA LYS A 104 16.95 1.34 -3.39
C LYS A 104 16.96 2.55 -4.34
N SER A 105 17.85 3.51 -4.11
CA SER A 105 17.94 4.72 -4.93
C SER A 105 18.19 4.41 -6.41
N SER A 106 19.09 3.50 -6.73
CA SER A 106 19.36 3.09 -8.12
C SER A 106 18.14 2.46 -8.81
N GLY A 107 17.30 1.75 -8.06
CA GLY A 107 16.02 1.23 -8.57
C GLY A 107 15.02 2.36 -8.87
N MET A 108 15.03 3.43 -8.11
CA MET A 108 14.23 4.61 -8.41
C MET A 108 14.76 5.35 -9.65
N ASP A 109 16.08 5.42 -9.85
CA ASP A 109 16.68 6.02 -11.04
C ASP A 109 16.30 5.24 -12.30
N ILE A 110 16.31 3.90 -12.23
CA ILE A 110 15.79 3.03 -13.30
C ILE A 110 14.32 3.34 -13.59
N MET A 111 13.48 3.51 -12.55
CA MET A 111 12.06 3.80 -12.74
C MET A 111 11.82 5.19 -13.33
N ASP A 112 12.66 6.18 -13.05
CA ASP A 112 12.62 7.49 -13.70
C ASP A 112 12.89 7.36 -15.22
N GLU A 113 13.95 6.67 -15.60
CA GLU A 113 14.29 6.45 -17.02
C GLU A 113 13.16 5.68 -17.75
N ILE A 114 12.58 4.66 -17.11
CA ILE A 114 11.47 3.90 -17.69
C ILE A 114 10.22 4.78 -17.84
N LYS A 115 9.92 5.60 -16.86
CA LYS A 115 8.80 6.54 -16.90
C LYS A 115 8.91 7.47 -18.10
N ASP A 116 10.07 8.08 -18.27
CA ASP A 116 10.31 9.10 -19.30
C ASP A 116 10.39 8.46 -20.70
N ASN A 117 11.17 7.39 -20.86
CA ASN A 117 11.40 6.76 -22.15
C ASN A 117 10.15 6.08 -22.73
N PHE A 118 9.25 5.61 -21.87
CA PHE A 118 8.05 4.88 -22.30
C PHE A 118 6.74 5.62 -22.03
N ASN A 119 6.79 6.83 -21.46
CA ASN A 119 5.61 7.59 -21.05
C ASN A 119 4.62 6.70 -20.28
N LEU A 120 5.11 6.08 -19.20
CA LEU A 120 4.34 5.23 -18.29
C LEU A 120 4.11 5.93 -16.95
N LYS A 121 3.00 5.64 -16.31
CA LYS A 121 2.73 6.02 -14.93
C LYS A 121 3.34 5.00 -13.99
N VAL A 122 3.96 5.46 -12.90
CA VAL A 122 4.72 4.62 -11.99
C VAL A 122 3.96 4.38 -10.68
N VAL A 123 3.83 3.10 -10.32
CA VAL A 123 3.40 2.66 -8.99
C VAL A 123 4.60 2.08 -8.26
N THR A 124 4.89 2.59 -7.08
CA THR A 124 5.91 2.01 -6.21
C THR A 124 5.49 1.99 -4.74
N GLU A 125 6.07 1.08 -3.96
CA GLU A 125 5.72 0.89 -2.56
C GLU A 125 6.54 1.82 -1.67
N VAL A 126 5.85 2.47 -0.72
CA VAL A 126 6.47 3.21 0.38
C VAL A 126 6.54 2.28 1.58
N THR A 127 7.75 1.98 2.05
CA THR A 127 7.99 1.08 3.19
C THR A 127 8.34 1.83 4.46
N GLU A 128 8.97 2.99 4.32
CA GLU A 128 9.48 3.82 5.41
C GLU A 128 9.38 5.30 5.03
N ILE A 129 9.19 6.15 6.05
CA ILE A 129 9.06 7.61 5.87
C ILE A 129 10.34 8.20 5.26
N GLY A 130 11.51 7.71 5.65
CA GLY A 130 12.79 8.20 5.17
C GLY A 130 13.02 8.09 3.65
N TYR A 131 12.23 7.25 2.95
CA TYR A 131 12.31 7.11 1.50
C TYR A 131 11.25 7.93 0.75
N LEU A 132 10.30 8.52 1.46
CA LEU A 132 9.12 9.16 0.86
C LEU A 132 9.51 10.27 -0.13
N ASP A 133 10.42 11.17 0.25
CA ASP A 133 10.85 12.28 -0.60
C ASP A 133 11.48 11.81 -1.92
N ARG A 134 12.26 10.71 -1.89
CA ARG A 134 12.82 10.14 -3.12
C ARG A 134 11.75 9.48 -3.97
N ILE A 135 10.83 8.79 -3.34
CA ILE A 135 9.75 8.06 -4.00
C ILE A 135 8.79 9.01 -4.72
N ILE A 136 8.35 10.10 -4.09
CA ILE A 136 7.36 11.04 -4.67
C ILE A 136 7.88 11.79 -5.90
N ARG A 137 9.19 11.87 -6.10
CA ARG A 137 9.77 12.47 -7.32
C ARG A 137 9.51 11.62 -8.56
N THR A 138 9.44 10.30 -8.40
CA THR A 138 9.27 9.32 -9.48
C THR A 138 7.83 8.84 -9.61
N ALA A 139 7.20 8.50 -8.49
CA ALA A 139 5.90 7.86 -8.45
C ALA A 139 4.77 8.77 -8.94
N ASP A 140 3.77 8.18 -9.60
CA ASP A 140 2.47 8.80 -9.87
C ASP A 140 1.39 8.25 -8.92
N ILE A 141 1.62 7.06 -8.36
CA ILE A 141 0.74 6.40 -7.41
C ILE A 141 1.63 5.74 -6.33
N LEU A 142 1.30 5.96 -5.06
CA LEU A 142 1.97 5.33 -3.94
C LEU A 142 1.25 4.04 -3.55
N GLN A 143 1.99 2.97 -3.24
CA GLN A 143 1.43 1.76 -2.67
C GLN A 143 1.84 1.63 -1.22
N ILE A 144 0.87 1.36 -0.34
CA ILE A 144 1.11 0.91 1.03
C ILE A 144 0.90 -0.60 1.08
N GLY A 145 1.98 -1.33 1.33
CA GLY A 145 1.96 -2.78 1.44
C GLY A 145 1.14 -3.26 2.63
N SER A 146 0.62 -4.48 2.55
CA SER A 146 -0.25 -5.04 3.59
C SER A 146 0.39 -5.06 4.98
N ARG A 147 1.70 -5.24 5.08
CA ARG A 147 2.44 -5.19 6.36
C ARG A 147 2.46 -3.82 7.00
N ASN A 148 2.38 -2.76 6.20
CA ASN A 148 2.36 -1.37 6.64
C ASN A 148 0.95 -0.77 6.75
N MET A 149 -0.09 -1.57 6.53
CA MET A 149 -1.48 -1.10 6.63
C MET A 149 -1.83 -0.51 8.00
N GLN A 150 -1.20 -0.99 9.07
CA GLN A 150 -1.42 -0.53 10.43
C GLN A 150 -0.32 0.42 10.94
N ASN A 151 0.62 0.80 10.09
CA ASN A 151 1.66 1.79 10.44
C ASN A 151 1.07 3.19 10.32
N LEU A 152 0.41 3.65 11.39
CA LEU A 152 -0.32 4.92 11.41
C LEU A 152 0.58 6.14 11.17
N GLU A 153 1.85 6.10 11.57
CA GLU A 153 2.80 7.17 11.29
C GLU A 153 3.07 7.27 9.79
N LEU A 154 3.34 6.14 9.14
CA LEU A 154 3.53 6.10 7.70
C LEU A 154 2.28 6.56 6.96
N LEU A 155 1.09 6.10 7.36
CA LEU A 155 -0.17 6.50 6.73
C LEU A 155 -0.38 8.02 6.82
N LYS A 156 -0.14 8.63 7.99
CA LYS A 156 -0.26 10.07 8.21
C LYS A 156 0.73 10.86 7.35
N GLU A 157 1.98 10.42 7.24
CA GLU A 157 2.98 11.12 6.41
C GLU A 157 2.65 10.99 4.92
N VAL A 158 2.26 9.80 4.47
CA VAL A 158 1.87 9.59 3.07
C VAL A 158 0.62 10.40 2.71
N SER A 159 -0.36 10.54 3.61
CA SER A 159 -1.58 11.33 3.36
C SER A 159 -1.29 12.82 3.11
N LYS A 160 -0.24 13.37 3.75
CA LYS A 160 0.18 14.77 3.54
C LYS A 160 0.64 15.04 2.11
N THR A 161 1.09 14.02 1.39
CA THR A 161 1.59 14.17 0.02
C THR A 161 0.49 14.42 -1.00
N LYS A 162 -0.76 14.09 -0.67
CA LYS A 162 -1.94 14.15 -1.56
C LYS A 162 -1.80 13.30 -2.83
N PHE A 163 -0.87 12.38 -2.87
CA PHE A 163 -0.75 11.42 -3.97
C PHE A 163 -1.90 10.42 -3.94
N PRO A 164 -2.30 9.88 -5.09
CA PRO A 164 -3.15 8.70 -5.15
C PRO A 164 -2.47 7.51 -4.44
N ILE A 165 -3.23 6.79 -3.60
CA ILE A 165 -2.68 5.72 -2.77
C ILE A 165 -3.43 4.40 -3.04
N ILE A 166 -2.67 3.33 -3.20
CA ILE A 166 -3.15 1.95 -3.19
C ILE A 166 -2.86 1.38 -1.81
N LEU A 167 -3.88 1.25 -0.98
CA LEU A 167 -3.77 0.61 0.31
C LEU A 167 -4.08 -0.89 0.19
N LYS A 168 -3.13 -1.75 0.57
CA LYS A 168 -3.33 -3.20 0.57
C LYS A 168 -3.78 -3.71 1.92
N ARG A 169 -4.92 -4.43 1.94
CA ARG A 169 -5.40 -5.08 3.16
C ARG A 169 -4.47 -6.21 3.57
N HIS A 170 -4.12 -6.26 4.85
CA HIS A 170 -3.42 -7.41 5.44
C HIS A 170 -4.41 -8.59 5.58
N PHE A 171 -3.94 -9.81 5.30
CA PHE A 171 -4.80 -11.00 5.28
C PHE A 171 -5.41 -11.36 6.65
N GLY A 172 -4.71 -11.07 7.75
CA GLY A 172 -5.21 -11.28 9.12
C GLY A 172 -6.00 -10.11 9.70
N THR A 173 -6.41 -9.12 8.90
CA THR A 173 -7.05 -7.90 9.40
C THR A 173 -8.54 -7.87 9.07
N SER A 174 -9.36 -7.39 10.01
CA SER A 174 -10.79 -7.17 9.79
C SER A 174 -11.04 -6.12 8.69
N LEU A 175 -12.21 -6.17 8.06
CA LEU A 175 -12.61 -5.11 7.12
C LEU A 175 -12.70 -3.76 7.82
N ARG A 176 -13.15 -3.73 9.06
CA ARG A 176 -13.23 -2.52 9.89
C ARG A 176 -11.87 -1.85 10.06
N ASP A 177 -10.83 -2.61 10.42
CA ASP A 177 -9.49 -2.06 10.62
C ASP A 177 -8.89 -1.58 9.30
N PHE A 178 -9.18 -2.28 8.19
CA PHE A 178 -8.77 -1.84 6.86
C PHE A 178 -9.42 -0.51 6.48
N LEU A 179 -10.73 -0.37 6.70
CA LEU A 179 -11.45 0.87 6.43
C LEU A 179 -10.99 2.00 7.36
N GLY A 180 -10.70 1.69 8.63
CA GLY A 180 -10.09 2.64 9.57
C GLY A 180 -8.71 3.12 9.11
N ALA A 181 -7.88 2.22 8.59
CA ALA A 181 -6.60 2.59 7.99
C ALA A 181 -6.77 3.49 6.75
N ALA A 182 -7.77 3.20 5.91
CA ALA A 182 -8.10 4.02 4.75
C ALA A 182 -8.59 5.43 5.12
N GLU A 183 -9.26 5.59 6.26
CA GLU A 183 -9.74 6.89 6.75
C GLU A 183 -8.59 7.83 7.16
N HIS A 184 -7.39 7.28 7.44
CA HIS A 184 -6.19 8.07 7.77
C HIS A 184 -5.50 8.66 6.53
N ILE A 185 -5.87 8.23 5.33
CA ILE A 185 -5.27 8.66 4.07
C ILE A 185 -6.25 9.45 3.23
#